data_bdfb04d75c6cd077bf47bd10208bad49
#
_entry.id   bdfb04d75c6cd077bf47bd10208bad49
#
_cell.length_a   1.000
_cell.length_b   1.000
_cell.length_c   1.000
_cell.angle_alpha   90.00
_cell.angle_beta   90.00
_cell.angle_gamma   90.00
#
_symmetry.space_group_name_H-M   'P 1'
#
loop_
_entity.id
_entity.type
_entity.pdbx_description
1 polymer ?
#
loop_
_entity_poly.entity_id
_entity_poly.type
_entity_poly.pdbx_seq_one_letter_code
_entity_poly.pdbx_strand_id
1 'polypeptide(L)'
;KKDDLEDEFVRISCNNEKVVFSFHTALFLLELSDRTPNSFHISVPQGYNVGHIKKWINHLEVHYIKQEKFDIGIIRVKTAFGNEVKCYDRERTICDIVSERKRIDKQIFIDAMIRYFSCKERNIRNLIKYSRILGVEEEIRKYMEVLVHD
;
A
#
# COMPACT_ATOMS: atom_id res chain seq x y z
N LYS A 1 -24.64 2.35 -17.61
CA LYS A 1 -24.67 0.98 -17.99
C LYS A 1 -23.42 0.25 -17.51
N LYS A 2 -23.51 -1.05 -17.44
CA LYS A 2 -22.47 -1.86 -16.86
C LYS A 2 -21.11 -1.65 -17.50
N ASP A 3 -21.09 -1.49 -18.80
CA ASP A 3 -19.86 -1.31 -19.55
C ASP A 3 -19.14 -0.02 -19.20
N ASP A 4 -19.86 0.91 -18.60
CA ASP A 4 -19.29 2.19 -18.23
C ASP A 4 -18.58 2.12 -16.89
N LEU A 5 -18.72 1.00 -16.18
CA LEU A 5 -18.09 0.81 -14.88
C LEU A 5 -16.75 0.13 -15.09
N GLU A 6 -15.74 0.94 -15.34
CA GLU A 6 -14.39 0.43 -15.50
C GLU A 6 -13.74 0.18 -14.16
N ASP A 7 -12.95 -0.90 -14.09
CA ASP A 7 -12.10 -1.13 -12.94
C ASP A 7 -10.83 -0.31 -13.16
N GLU A 8 -10.76 0.84 -12.54
CA GLU A 8 -9.62 1.73 -12.70
C GLU A 8 -8.32 1.12 -12.18
N PHE A 9 -8.40 0.26 -11.18
CA PHE A 9 -7.21 -0.43 -10.69
C PHE A 9 -6.60 -1.28 -11.79
N VAL A 10 -7.43 -2.04 -12.50
CA VAL A 10 -6.97 -2.86 -13.62
C VAL A 10 -6.41 -1.98 -14.73
N ARG A 11 -7.08 -0.88 -15.03
CA ARG A 11 -6.64 0.02 -16.08
C ARG A 11 -5.25 0.59 -15.80
N ILE A 12 -5.00 0.95 -14.54
CA ILE A 12 -3.69 1.46 -14.14
C ILE A 12 -2.62 0.38 -14.26
N SER A 13 -2.94 -0.85 -13.83
CA SER A 13 -1.96 -1.94 -13.79
C SER A 13 -1.84 -2.71 -15.10
N CYS A 14 -2.80 -2.58 -16.02
CA CYS A 14 -2.81 -3.31 -17.28
C CYS A 14 -1.57 -2.96 -18.11
N ASN A 15 -0.83 -4.00 -18.52
CA ASN A 15 0.42 -3.85 -19.27
C ASN A 15 1.52 -3.08 -18.52
N ASN A 16 1.37 -2.97 -17.19
CA ASN A 16 2.32 -2.26 -16.35
C ASN A 16 2.77 -3.18 -15.22
N GLU A 17 3.61 -4.16 -15.54
CA GLU A 17 4.03 -5.18 -14.59
C GLU A 17 4.77 -4.62 -13.38
N LYS A 18 5.35 -3.44 -13.53
CA LYS A 18 6.13 -2.81 -12.46
C LYS A 18 5.30 -1.89 -11.57
N VAL A 19 3.98 -1.85 -11.76
CA VAL A 19 3.11 -1.01 -10.95
C VAL A 19 2.55 -1.83 -9.81
N VAL A 20 2.73 -1.35 -8.58
CA VAL A 20 2.22 -1.98 -7.36
C VAL A 20 1.44 -0.93 -6.60
N PHE A 21 0.20 -1.22 -6.23
CA PHE A 21 -0.58 -0.29 -5.41
C PHE A 21 0.00 -0.24 -4.00
N SER A 22 0.06 0.97 -3.44
CA SER A 22 0.75 1.21 -2.19
C SER A 22 0.07 2.29 -1.36
N PHE A 23 0.56 2.52 -0.16
CA PHE A 23 0.12 3.59 0.76
C PHE A 23 -1.39 3.60 0.91
N HIS A 24 -2.04 4.74 0.66
CA HIS A 24 -3.49 4.88 0.89
C HIS A 24 -4.31 3.91 0.05
N THR A 25 -3.88 3.63 -1.18
CA THR A 25 -4.59 2.68 -2.04
C THR A 25 -4.46 1.27 -1.50
N ALA A 26 -3.28 0.90 -1.02
CA ALA A 26 -3.10 -0.42 -0.39
C ALA A 26 -3.92 -0.53 0.88
N LEU A 27 -3.98 0.52 1.70
CA LEU A 27 -4.83 0.50 2.89
C LEU A 27 -6.28 0.21 2.53
N PHE A 28 -6.77 0.84 1.47
CA PHE A 28 -8.14 0.63 1.01
C PHE A 28 -8.35 -0.79 0.52
N LEU A 29 -7.46 -1.28 -0.34
CA LEU A 29 -7.57 -2.63 -0.92
C LEU A 29 -7.46 -3.73 0.15
N LEU A 30 -6.70 -3.49 1.20
CA LEU A 30 -6.47 -4.45 2.28
C LEU A 30 -7.46 -4.29 3.43
N GLU A 31 -8.40 -3.37 3.30
CA GLU A 31 -9.41 -3.09 4.33
C GLU A 31 -8.80 -2.59 5.65
N LEU A 32 -7.69 -1.89 5.54
CA LEU A 32 -7.08 -1.21 6.68
C LEU A 32 -7.55 0.24 6.78
N SER A 33 -8.41 0.66 5.87
CA SER A 33 -9.06 1.97 5.89
C SER A 33 -10.40 1.85 5.19
N ASP A 34 -11.42 2.55 5.70
CA ASP A 34 -12.73 2.64 5.05
C ASP A 34 -12.77 3.75 4.01
N ARG A 35 -11.76 4.63 4.03
CA ARG A 35 -11.80 5.80 3.17
C ARG A 35 -11.30 5.47 1.78
N THR A 36 -12.10 5.85 0.77
CA THR A 36 -11.65 5.79 -0.61
C THR A 36 -10.60 6.88 -0.81
N PRO A 37 -9.40 6.53 -1.26
CA PRO A 37 -8.37 7.55 -1.45
C PRO A 37 -8.75 8.57 -2.51
N ASN A 38 -8.32 9.82 -2.31
CA ASN A 38 -8.53 10.87 -3.30
C ASN A 38 -7.67 10.68 -4.54
N SER A 39 -6.55 9.97 -4.39
CA SER A 39 -5.61 9.69 -5.47
C SER A 39 -5.24 8.22 -5.43
N PHE A 40 -4.89 7.68 -6.60
CA PHE A 40 -4.30 6.35 -6.64
C PHE A 40 -2.83 6.45 -6.27
N HIS A 41 -2.41 5.67 -5.29
CA HIS A 41 -1.01 5.59 -4.89
C HIS A 41 -0.39 4.33 -5.49
N ILE A 42 0.63 4.51 -6.29
CA ILE A 42 1.37 3.39 -6.87
C ILE A 42 2.85 3.53 -6.55
N SER A 43 3.51 2.40 -6.44
CA SER A 43 4.96 2.34 -6.30
C SER A 43 5.53 1.67 -7.55
N VAL A 44 6.64 2.21 -8.02
CA VAL A 44 7.35 1.69 -9.19
C VAL A 44 8.85 1.74 -8.91
N PRO A 45 9.64 0.92 -9.60
CA PRO A 45 11.10 1.00 -9.44
C PRO A 45 11.60 2.36 -9.93
N GLN A 46 12.67 2.86 -9.32
CA GLN A 46 13.29 4.09 -9.79
C GLN A 46 13.66 3.95 -11.26
N GLY A 47 13.39 4.98 -12.03
CA GLY A 47 13.65 4.99 -13.47
C GLY A 47 12.50 4.49 -14.33
N TYR A 48 11.47 3.91 -13.74
CA TYR A 48 10.31 3.45 -14.51
C TYR A 48 9.49 4.65 -14.97
N ASN A 49 9.10 4.64 -16.25
CA ASN A 49 8.34 5.75 -16.84
C ASN A 49 6.84 5.50 -16.73
N VAL A 50 6.15 6.37 -15.99
CA VAL A 50 4.69 6.28 -15.82
C VAL A 50 3.94 7.33 -16.64
N GLY A 51 4.61 7.98 -17.59
CA GLY A 51 3.99 9.05 -18.38
C GLY A 51 2.74 8.62 -19.10
N HIS A 52 2.69 7.38 -19.56
CA HIS A 52 1.53 6.85 -20.28
C HIS A 52 0.32 6.68 -19.35
N ILE A 53 0.54 6.49 -18.05
CA ILE A 53 -0.54 6.41 -17.07
C ILE A 53 -1.03 7.82 -16.75
N LYS A 54 -0.12 8.75 -16.56
CA LYS A 54 -0.46 10.14 -16.21
C LYS A 54 -1.27 10.84 -17.29
N LYS A 55 -1.22 10.34 -18.52
CA LYS A 55 -1.96 10.97 -19.64
C LYS A 55 -3.47 10.90 -19.45
N TRP A 56 -3.96 9.86 -18.78
CA TRP A 56 -5.41 9.68 -18.67
C TRP A 56 -5.90 9.63 -17.23
N ILE A 57 -5.00 9.72 -16.27
CA ILE A 57 -5.41 9.76 -14.87
C ILE A 57 -4.79 10.98 -14.19
N ASN A 58 -5.65 11.78 -13.54
CA ASN A 58 -5.21 13.03 -12.92
C ASN A 58 -4.80 12.88 -11.47
N HIS A 59 -5.32 11.85 -10.81
CA HIS A 59 -5.16 11.67 -9.36
C HIS A 59 -4.24 10.49 -9.09
N LEU A 60 -2.97 10.68 -9.43
CA LEU A 60 -1.97 9.62 -9.30
C LEU A 60 -0.79 10.13 -8.49
N GLU A 61 -0.51 9.45 -7.38
CA GLU A 61 0.67 9.68 -6.55
C GLU A 61 1.65 8.56 -6.82
N VAL A 62 2.81 8.88 -7.36
CA VAL A 62 3.81 7.88 -7.74
C VAL A 62 4.94 7.89 -6.73
N HIS A 63 5.25 6.72 -6.21
CA HIS A 63 6.36 6.53 -5.27
C HIS A 63 7.45 5.73 -6.00
N TYR A 64 8.61 6.35 -6.16
CA TYR A 64 9.74 5.70 -6.84
C TYR A 64 10.61 5.01 -5.81
N ILE A 65 10.77 3.71 -5.94
CA ILE A 65 11.39 2.86 -4.93
C ILE A 65 12.64 2.21 -5.51
N LYS A 66 13.72 2.20 -4.73
CA LYS A 66 14.92 1.49 -5.13
C LYS A 66 14.62 0.01 -5.35
N GLN A 67 15.22 -0.59 -6.38
CA GLN A 67 14.91 -1.95 -6.78
C GLN A 67 15.03 -2.95 -5.63
N GLU A 68 16.04 -2.81 -4.80
CA GLU A 68 16.27 -3.76 -3.70
C GLU A 68 15.17 -3.71 -2.64
N LYS A 69 14.38 -2.65 -2.59
CA LYS A 69 13.25 -2.53 -1.67
C LYS A 69 11.91 -2.70 -2.35
N PHE A 70 11.89 -2.54 -3.68
CA PHE A 70 10.64 -2.57 -4.44
C PHE A 70 9.92 -3.91 -4.35
N ASP A 71 10.65 -5.01 -4.42
CA ASP A 71 10.04 -6.34 -4.51
C ASP A 71 9.53 -6.89 -3.17
N ILE A 72 9.77 -6.19 -2.08
CA ILE A 72 9.43 -6.70 -0.74
C ILE A 72 7.94 -6.55 -0.48
N GLY A 73 7.26 -7.67 -0.28
CA GLY A 73 5.87 -7.68 0.15
C GLY A 73 4.84 -7.54 -0.94
N ILE A 74 5.18 -7.80 -2.20
CA ILE A 74 4.21 -7.73 -3.30
C ILE A 74 3.31 -8.96 -3.25
N ILE A 75 1.99 -8.72 -3.27
CA ILE A 75 0.98 -9.77 -3.35
C ILE A 75 -0.03 -9.39 -4.43
N ARG A 76 -0.95 -10.30 -4.70
CA ARG A 76 -2.10 -10.03 -5.57
C ARG A 76 -3.34 -9.95 -4.72
N VAL A 77 -4.15 -8.93 -4.96
CA VAL A 77 -5.41 -8.73 -4.26
C VAL A 77 -6.52 -8.53 -5.28
N LYS A 78 -7.76 -8.82 -4.88
CA LYS A 78 -8.90 -8.62 -5.77
C LYS A 78 -9.51 -7.25 -5.53
N THR A 79 -9.84 -6.59 -6.63
CA THR A 79 -10.61 -5.35 -6.59
C THR A 79 -12.08 -5.68 -6.33
N ALA A 80 -12.90 -4.65 -6.12
CA ALA A 80 -14.34 -4.83 -5.94
C ALA A 80 -15.00 -5.49 -7.15
N PHE A 81 -14.38 -5.38 -8.32
CA PHE A 81 -14.89 -6.02 -9.54
C PHE A 81 -14.39 -7.46 -9.71
N GLY A 82 -13.60 -7.96 -8.76
CA GLY A 82 -13.10 -9.33 -8.79
C GLY A 82 -11.83 -9.55 -9.58
N ASN A 83 -11.20 -8.48 -10.04
CA ASN A 83 -9.95 -8.58 -10.81
C ASN A 83 -8.74 -8.54 -9.88
N GLU A 84 -7.69 -9.26 -10.25
CA GLU A 84 -6.46 -9.26 -9.44
C GLU A 84 -5.51 -8.17 -9.88
N VAL A 85 -4.97 -7.47 -8.91
CA VAL A 85 -3.94 -6.46 -9.14
C VAL A 85 -2.83 -6.64 -8.12
N LYS A 86 -1.64 -6.13 -8.43
CA LYS A 86 -0.51 -6.19 -7.51
C LYS A 86 -0.63 -5.09 -6.47
N CYS A 87 -0.40 -5.46 -5.24
CA CYS A 87 -0.49 -4.56 -4.09
C CYS A 87 0.56 -4.98 -3.09
N TYR A 88 1.09 -4.06 -2.31
CA TYR A 88 1.92 -4.45 -1.19
C TYR A 88 1.05 -5.08 -0.11
N ASP A 89 1.61 -6.07 0.60
CA ASP A 89 0.88 -6.74 1.66
C ASP A 89 0.72 -5.81 2.87
N ARG A 90 0.00 -6.30 3.89
CA ARG A 90 -0.28 -5.52 5.09
C ARG A 90 1.00 -5.06 5.78
N GLU A 91 1.95 -5.96 5.94
CA GLU A 91 3.19 -5.67 6.64
C GLU A 91 4.02 -4.62 5.93
N ARG A 92 4.15 -4.73 4.61
CA ARG A 92 4.86 -3.73 3.83
C ARG A 92 4.15 -2.38 3.91
N THR A 93 2.83 -2.40 3.81
CA THR A 93 2.04 -1.17 3.83
C THR A 93 2.17 -0.46 5.17
N ILE A 94 2.15 -1.21 6.28
CA ILE A 94 2.35 -0.62 7.60
C ILE A 94 3.73 0.03 7.71
N CYS A 95 4.77 -0.64 7.22
CA CYS A 95 6.10 -0.06 7.21
C CYS A 95 6.15 1.24 6.40
N ASP A 96 5.49 1.24 5.24
CA ASP A 96 5.47 2.42 4.38
C ASP A 96 4.77 3.61 5.04
N ILE A 97 3.59 3.39 5.65
CA ILE A 97 2.88 4.50 6.28
C ILE A 97 3.60 4.99 7.54
N VAL A 98 4.28 4.10 8.25
CA VAL A 98 5.08 4.53 9.41
C VAL A 98 6.23 5.43 8.95
N SER A 99 6.87 5.09 7.83
CA SER A 99 7.97 5.90 7.31
C SER A 99 7.50 7.29 6.87
N GLU A 100 6.24 7.42 6.43
CA GLU A 100 5.68 8.68 5.95
C GLU A 100 4.62 9.26 6.90
N ARG A 101 4.63 8.85 8.16
CA ARG A 101 3.56 9.18 9.10
C ARG A 101 3.33 10.67 9.28
N LYS A 102 4.34 11.47 9.09
CA LYS A 102 4.21 12.93 9.25
C LYS A 102 3.42 13.57 8.11
N ARG A 103 3.30 12.87 6.98
CA ARG A 103 2.61 13.36 5.79
C ARG A 103 1.24 12.73 5.61
N ILE A 104 0.87 11.79 6.47
CA ILE A 104 -0.39 11.07 6.37
C ILE A 104 -1.37 11.66 7.37
N ASP A 105 -2.63 11.79 6.96
CA ASP A 105 -3.69 12.20 7.87
C ASP A 105 -3.65 11.35 9.14
N LYS A 106 -3.64 12.03 10.29
CA LYS A 106 -3.45 11.35 11.57
C LYS A 106 -4.52 10.29 11.82
N GLN A 107 -5.77 10.58 11.47
CA GLN A 107 -6.86 9.63 11.72
C GLN A 107 -6.73 8.39 10.84
N ILE A 108 -6.34 8.59 9.58
CA ILE A 108 -6.10 7.46 8.66
C ILE A 108 -4.98 6.59 9.20
N PHE A 109 -3.90 7.22 9.66
CA PHE A 109 -2.75 6.51 10.21
C PHE A 109 -3.14 5.69 11.44
N ILE A 110 -3.81 6.33 12.40
CA ILE A 110 -4.20 5.67 13.65
C ILE A 110 -5.14 4.48 13.37
N ASP A 111 -6.15 4.70 12.53
CA ASP A 111 -7.09 3.64 12.19
C ASP A 111 -6.39 2.44 11.55
N ALA A 112 -5.48 2.71 10.63
CA ALA A 112 -4.75 1.65 9.95
C ALA A 112 -3.90 0.84 10.94
N MET A 113 -3.22 1.53 11.86
CA MET A 113 -2.38 0.86 12.86
C MET A 113 -3.23 -0.02 13.78
N ILE A 114 -4.35 0.51 14.27
CA ILE A 114 -5.24 -0.25 15.15
C ILE A 114 -5.80 -1.47 14.43
N ARG A 115 -6.27 -1.28 13.20
CA ARG A 115 -6.83 -2.39 12.41
C ARG A 115 -5.80 -3.46 12.13
N TYR A 116 -4.60 -3.04 11.76
CA TYR A 116 -3.56 -4.03 11.49
C TYR A 116 -3.24 -4.87 12.72
N PHE A 117 -2.98 -4.21 13.85
CA PHE A 117 -2.57 -4.96 15.05
C PHE A 117 -3.72 -5.74 15.70
N SER A 118 -4.95 -5.54 15.21
CA SER A 118 -6.11 -6.30 15.66
C SER A 118 -6.52 -7.40 14.71
N CYS A 119 -5.99 -7.45 13.48
CA CYS A 119 -6.46 -8.40 12.49
C CYS A 119 -5.79 -9.76 12.66
N LYS A 120 -6.50 -10.79 12.23
CA LYS A 120 -6.00 -12.17 12.32
C LYS A 120 -4.89 -12.44 11.32
N GLU A 121 -4.93 -11.73 10.21
CA GLU A 121 -3.99 -11.93 9.11
C GLU A 121 -2.62 -11.32 9.36
N ARG A 122 -2.46 -10.61 10.49
CA ARG A 122 -1.17 -9.96 10.76
C ARG A 122 -0.06 -10.99 10.89
N ASN A 123 1.08 -10.63 10.37
CA ASN A 123 2.28 -11.47 10.43
C ASN A 123 3.41 -10.64 11.03
N ILE A 124 3.54 -10.72 12.36
CA ILE A 124 4.50 -9.90 13.10
C ILE A 124 5.93 -10.23 12.68
N ARG A 125 6.22 -11.49 12.39
CA ARG A 125 7.57 -11.89 11.95
C ARG A 125 7.96 -11.15 10.67
N ASN A 126 7.05 -11.13 9.69
CA ASN A 126 7.30 -10.41 8.45
C ASN A 126 7.36 -8.91 8.68
N LEU A 127 6.53 -8.40 9.58
CA LEU A 127 6.55 -6.97 9.88
C LEU A 127 7.93 -6.54 10.38
N ILE A 128 8.50 -7.29 11.31
CA ILE A 128 9.84 -6.99 11.84
C ILE A 128 10.89 -7.14 10.74
N LYS A 129 10.80 -8.22 9.95
CA LYS A 129 11.74 -8.46 8.87
C LYS A 129 11.74 -7.29 7.87
N TYR A 130 10.55 -6.88 7.43
CA TYR A 130 10.42 -5.78 6.49
C TYR A 130 10.89 -4.47 7.10
N SER A 131 10.57 -4.23 8.38
CA SER A 131 10.93 -2.98 9.05
C SER A 131 12.43 -2.80 9.12
N ARG A 132 13.19 -3.90 9.27
CA ARG A 132 14.65 -3.84 9.25
C ARG A 132 15.18 -3.42 7.89
N ILE A 133 14.65 -4.04 6.84
CA ILE A 133 15.09 -3.75 5.47
C ILE A 133 14.71 -2.32 5.08
N LEU A 134 13.52 -1.87 5.51
CA LEU A 134 12.99 -0.56 5.13
C LEU A 134 13.43 0.57 6.08
N GLY A 135 14.17 0.23 7.14
CA GLY A 135 14.74 1.24 8.02
C GLY A 135 13.79 1.87 9.02
N VAL A 136 12.73 1.17 9.40
CA VAL A 136 11.72 1.70 10.35
C VAL A 136 11.52 0.77 11.55
N GLU A 137 12.49 -0.09 11.83
CA GLU A 137 12.32 -1.10 12.89
C GLU A 137 12.08 -0.47 14.26
N GLU A 138 12.82 0.59 14.60
CA GLU A 138 12.68 1.22 15.90
C GLU A 138 11.27 1.76 16.09
N GLU A 139 10.75 2.44 15.08
CA GLU A 139 9.41 3.02 15.11
C GLU A 139 8.35 1.93 15.19
N ILE A 140 8.50 0.89 14.38
CA ILE A 140 7.55 -0.24 14.40
C ILE A 140 7.50 -0.88 15.79
N ARG A 141 8.65 -1.10 16.42
CA ARG A 141 8.68 -1.71 17.74
C ARG A 141 8.00 -0.85 18.80
N LYS A 142 8.14 0.47 18.70
CA LYS A 142 7.45 1.38 19.62
C LYS A 142 5.94 1.24 19.50
N TYR A 143 5.41 1.18 18.27
CA TYR A 143 3.96 1.00 18.09
C TYR A 143 3.51 -0.38 18.57
N MET A 144 4.33 -1.41 18.36
CA MET A 144 4.00 -2.73 18.86
C MET A 144 3.85 -2.76 20.37
N GLU A 145 4.72 -2.07 21.10
CA GLU A 145 4.64 -2.01 22.55
C GLU A 145 3.31 -1.45 23.03
N VAL A 146 2.74 -0.52 22.29
CA VAL A 146 1.49 0.13 22.67
C VAL A 146 0.27 -0.63 22.17
N LEU A 147 0.34 -1.19 20.97
CA LEU A 147 -0.83 -1.70 20.26
C LEU A 147 -0.99 -3.23 20.31
N VAL A 148 0.07 -3.96 20.59
CA VAL A 148 -0.03 -5.42 20.69
C VAL A 148 -0.38 -5.80 22.13
N HIS A 149 -1.52 -6.45 22.28
CA HIS A 149 -1.97 -6.96 23.57
C HIS A 149 -2.19 -8.47 23.45
N ASP A 150 -1.73 -9.19 24.42
CA ASP A 150 -1.91 -10.66 24.46
C ASP A 150 -3.27 -11.05 24.98
#